data_4f83032b1f99e8528cb4f4562c6815c5
#
_entry.id   4f83032b1f99e8528cb4f4562c6815c5
#
_cell.length_a   1.000
_cell.length_b   1.000
_cell.length_c   1.000
_cell.angle_alpha   90.00
_cell.angle_beta   90.00
_cell.angle_gamma   90.00
#
_symmetry.space_group_name_H-M   'P 1'
#
loop_
_entity.id
_entity.type
_entity.pdbx_description
1 polymer ?
#
loop_
_entity_poly.entity_id
_entity_poly.type
_entity_poly.pdbx_seq_one_letter_code
_entity_poly.pdbx_strand_id
1 'polypeptide(L)'
;TFDGNTMLITMDADLNSKVGRAHKIKSDIANEMRLDTSEGKTVLKVPLQKAIGSKDYKGFTLKKDPVTKRPDRIVIDVMANKRQASEPATTPAGGKTTTDKTPTPAVSKTAYRTSGGLKDKRITLDAGHGGSDPGAVGAKGTKEKDITLKITQKVEELLKKKGAKVTMTRVKDVDVYGVNATDAQELQARVDVAENSAADLFISLHINASVNKNVGGFSSYYYPKTSHDARVAAAIQKRMTNNFGLDDLGIRQANFYVNKRSSMPSALIEMAFITNAKEEKLLNSNWFQSKLAKAIADGIEDYFK
;
A
#
# COMPACT_ATOMS: atom_id res chain seq x y z
N THR A 1 8.74 16.66 9.35
CA THR A 1 9.66 16.62 10.51
C THR A 1 8.97 16.05 11.72
N PHE A 2 9.72 15.79 12.78
CA PHE A 2 9.19 15.35 14.07
C PHE A 2 9.70 16.27 15.18
N ASP A 3 8.86 16.50 16.17
CA ASP A 3 9.22 17.10 17.45
C ASP A 3 8.74 16.10 18.53
N GLY A 4 9.70 15.36 19.12
CA GLY A 4 9.39 14.22 19.95
C GLY A 4 8.47 13.21 19.23
N ASN A 5 7.33 12.89 19.82
CA ASN A 5 6.32 12.01 19.22
C ASN A 5 5.27 12.77 18.38
N THR A 6 5.50 14.03 18.05
CA THR A 6 4.57 14.80 17.21
C THR A 6 5.10 14.89 15.79
N MET A 7 4.33 14.41 14.82
CA MET A 7 4.61 14.63 13.41
C MET A 7 4.21 16.06 13.04
N LEU A 8 5.15 16.80 12.45
CA LEU A 8 4.96 18.17 11.97
C LEU A 8 4.99 18.19 10.43
N ILE A 9 3.90 18.67 9.83
CA ILE A 9 3.78 18.84 8.39
C ILE A 9 3.61 20.31 8.11
N THR A 10 4.66 20.94 7.61
CA THR A 10 4.63 22.35 7.24
C THR A 10 4.17 22.50 5.79
N MET A 11 3.19 23.33 5.58
CA MET A 11 2.61 23.64 4.28
C MET A 11 2.84 25.13 3.96
N ASP A 12 3.30 25.40 2.76
CA ASP A 12 3.42 26.77 2.25
C ASP A 12 2.06 27.21 1.68
N ALA A 13 1.11 27.39 2.57
CA ALA A 13 -0.26 27.74 2.26
C ALA A 13 -0.93 28.40 3.48
N ASP A 14 -1.84 29.34 3.22
CA ASP A 14 -2.64 29.97 4.25
C ASP A 14 -3.77 29.05 4.73
N LEU A 15 -4.01 29.09 6.04
CA LEU A 15 -5.13 28.37 6.63
C LEU A 15 -6.45 29.08 6.34
N ASN A 16 -7.35 28.40 5.63
CA ASN A 16 -8.70 28.94 5.42
C ASN A 16 -9.44 29.07 6.77
N SER A 17 -10.03 30.23 7.02
CA SER A 17 -10.76 30.54 8.26
C SER A 17 -11.95 29.62 8.57
N LYS A 18 -12.45 28.89 7.57
CA LYS A 18 -13.54 27.91 7.70
C LYS A 18 -13.07 26.53 8.15
N VAL A 19 -11.76 26.28 8.18
CA VAL A 19 -11.19 25.00 8.60
C VAL A 19 -11.00 25.00 10.10
N GLY A 20 -11.59 24.05 10.81
CA GLY A 20 -11.40 23.87 12.25
C GLY A 20 -9.92 23.60 12.58
N ARG A 21 -9.46 24.18 13.68
CA ARG A 21 -8.05 24.05 14.11
C ARG A 21 -7.70 22.72 14.77
N ALA A 22 -8.70 21.94 15.17
CA ALA A 22 -8.50 20.61 15.78
C ALA A 22 -9.51 19.61 15.22
N HIS A 23 -9.03 18.44 14.89
CA HIS A 23 -9.83 17.34 14.34
C HIS A 23 -9.51 16.04 15.06
N LYS A 24 -10.55 15.34 15.53
CA LYS A 24 -10.40 14.01 16.12
C LYS A 24 -10.16 12.97 15.03
N ILE A 25 -9.22 12.08 15.27
CA ILE A 25 -8.90 10.94 14.40
C ILE A 25 -9.20 9.67 15.21
N LYS A 26 -9.81 8.67 14.57
CA LYS A 26 -9.96 7.34 15.17
C LYS A 26 -8.90 6.41 14.57
N SER A 27 -7.74 6.36 15.22
CA SER A 27 -6.61 5.55 14.75
C SER A 27 -5.78 5.04 15.93
N ASP A 28 -5.19 3.86 15.80
CA ASP A 28 -4.25 3.29 16.78
C ASP A 28 -2.91 4.04 16.83
N ILE A 29 -2.73 5.03 15.96
CA ILE A 29 -1.47 5.77 15.79
C ILE A 29 -1.62 7.20 16.30
N ALA A 30 -2.78 7.84 16.08
CA ALA A 30 -3.05 9.22 16.48
C ALA A 30 -4.53 9.40 16.84
N ASN A 31 -4.83 10.21 17.85
CA ASN A 31 -6.19 10.49 18.29
C ASN A 31 -6.73 11.83 17.77
N GLU A 32 -5.82 12.72 17.45
CA GLU A 32 -6.17 14.06 16.97
C GLU A 32 -5.12 14.59 16.02
N MET A 33 -5.50 15.59 15.25
CA MET A 33 -4.59 16.47 14.52
C MET A 33 -4.98 17.91 14.78
N ARG A 34 -3.99 18.80 14.80
CA ARG A 34 -4.17 20.23 15.03
C ARG A 34 -3.51 21.02 13.93
N LEU A 35 -4.20 22.03 13.43
CA LEU A 35 -3.67 23.01 12.50
C LEU A 35 -3.26 24.26 13.26
N ASP A 36 -2.05 24.71 13.02
CA ASP A 36 -1.46 25.92 13.61
C ASP A 36 -0.80 26.75 12.50
N THR A 37 -0.51 28.00 12.81
CA THR A 37 0.26 28.89 11.94
C THR A 37 1.54 29.25 12.64
N SER A 38 2.68 29.00 11.97
CA SER A 38 4.00 29.37 12.47
C SER A 38 4.78 30.01 11.33
N GLU A 39 5.35 31.19 11.57
CA GLU A 39 6.18 31.92 10.60
C GLU A 39 5.51 32.11 9.22
N GLY A 40 4.19 32.41 9.22
CA GLY A 40 3.42 32.60 7.99
C GLY A 40 3.10 31.30 7.21
N LYS A 41 3.35 30.15 7.81
CA LYS A 41 3.06 28.82 7.20
C LYS A 41 2.02 28.06 8.01
N THR A 42 1.22 27.25 7.33
CA THR A 42 0.32 26.32 8.01
C THR A 42 1.08 25.08 8.45
N VAL A 43 0.99 24.75 9.74
CA VAL A 43 1.63 23.55 10.32
C VAL A 43 0.54 22.61 10.84
N LEU A 44 0.48 21.41 10.25
CA LEU A 44 -0.35 20.34 10.78
C LEU A 44 0.48 19.55 11.81
N LYS A 45 0.00 19.53 13.06
CA LYS A 45 0.58 18.81 14.19
C LYS A 45 -0.24 17.54 14.45
N VAL A 46 0.41 16.38 14.40
CA VAL A 46 -0.22 15.09 14.67
C VAL A 46 0.53 14.40 15.81
N PRO A 47 0.03 14.51 17.07
CA PRO A 47 0.60 13.77 18.20
C PRO A 47 0.42 12.26 17.96
N LEU A 48 1.51 11.52 18.00
CA LEU A 48 1.52 10.09 17.75
C LEU A 48 1.57 9.31 19.06
N GLN A 49 0.80 8.26 19.16
CA GLN A 49 0.79 7.37 20.33
C GLN A 49 2.03 6.46 20.40
N LYS A 50 2.79 6.37 19.30
CA LYS A 50 4.01 5.55 19.19
C LYS A 50 5.08 6.31 18.43
N ALA A 51 6.35 6.07 18.80
CA ALA A 51 7.47 6.60 18.04
C ALA A 51 7.49 6.01 16.62
N ILE A 52 7.63 6.87 15.63
CA ILE A 52 7.67 6.53 14.21
C ILE A 52 9.00 6.99 13.63
N GLY A 53 9.67 6.10 12.91
CA GLY A 53 10.89 6.43 12.18
C GLY A 53 10.61 7.01 10.80
N SER A 54 11.62 7.59 10.18
CA SER A 54 11.51 8.17 8.82
C SER A 54 11.13 7.15 7.73
N LYS A 55 11.26 5.86 8.00
CA LYS A 55 10.88 4.75 7.12
C LYS A 55 9.47 4.21 7.40
N ASP A 56 8.81 4.70 8.42
CA ASP A 56 7.50 4.19 8.87
C ASP A 56 6.33 5.08 8.41
N TYR A 57 6.59 6.07 7.59
CA TYR A 57 5.56 6.88 6.96
C TYR A 57 5.93 7.23 5.52
N LYS A 58 4.92 7.43 4.70
CA LYS A 58 5.05 8.04 3.38
C LYS A 58 4.13 9.26 3.27
N GLY A 59 4.63 10.30 2.62
CA GLY A 59 3.85 11.51 2.34
C GLY A 59 4.02 11.90 0.88
N PHE A 60 2.91 12.20 0.22
CA PHE A 60 2.88 12.67 -1.15
C PHE A 60 1.73 13.64 -1.39
N THR A 61 1.81 14.42 -2.45
CA THR A 61 0.75 15.35 -2.85
C THR A 61 0.01 14.82 -4.06
N LEU A 62 -1.31 14.86 -4.01
CA LEU A 62 -2.18 14.66 -5.16
C LEU A 62 -2.67 16.03 -5.63
N LYS A 63 -2.41 16.36 -6.88
CA LYS A 63 -2.86 17.62 -7.46
C LYS A 63 -4.35 17.63 -7.72
N LYS A 64 -4.93 18.83 -7.77
CA LYS A 64 -6.33 19.03 -8.16
C LYS A 64 -6.62 18.29 -9.45
N ASP A 65 -7.64 17.46 -9.39
CA ASP A 65 -8.12 16.76 -10.56
C ASP A 65 -9.17 17.62 -11.29
N PRO A 66 -8.91 18.03 -12.52
CA PRO A 66 -9.84 18.87 -13.29
C PRO A 66 -11.14 18.14 -13.66
N VAL A 67 -11.13 16.81 -13.73
CA VAL A 67 -12.29 16.01 -14.12
C VAL A 67 -13.21 15.76 -12.92
N THR A 68 -12.66 15.23 -11.82
CA THR A 68 -13.44 14.87 -10.62
C THR A 68 -13.65 16.04 -9.68
N LYS A 69 -13.05 17.21 -9.96
CA LYS A 69 -13.09 18.42 -9.10
C LYS A 69 -12.49 18.21 -7.71
N ARG A 70 -11.78 17.11 -7.46
CA ARG A 70 -11.09 16.89 -6.19
C ARG A 70 -9.99 17.93 -6.02
N PRO A 71 -9.88 18.59 -4.84
CA PRO A 71 -8.84 19.59 -4.59
C PRO A 71 -7.45 18.96 -4.49
N ASP A 72 -6.42 19.80 -4.45
CA ASP A 72 -5.08 19.35 -4.03
C ASP A 72 -5.16 18.68 -2.66
N ARG A 73 -4.49 17.53 -2.51
CA ARG A 73 -4.50 16.72 -1.27
C ARG A 73 -3.07 16.40 -0.87
N ILE A 74 -2.82 16.43 0.43
CA ILE A 74 -1.64 15.83 1.03
C ILE A 74 -2.07 14.51 1.62
N VAL A 75 -1.44 13.42 1.20
CA VAL A 75 -1.66 12.08 1.74
C VAL A 75 -0.46 11.70 2.59
N ILE A 76 -0.71 11.23 3.80
CA ILE A 76 0.32 10.75 4.70
C ILE A 76 -0.13 9.41 5.25
N ASP A 77 0.53 8.37 4.79
CA ASP A 77 0.35 7.02 5.29
C ASP A 77 1.37 6.78 6.40
N VAL A 78 0.90 6.44 7.58
CA VAL A 78 1.74 6.12 8.74
C VAL A 78 1.61 4.65 9.06
N MET A 79 2.74 3.95 9.11
CA MET A 79 2.82 2.52 9.36
C MET A 79 3.31 2.27 10.79
N ALA A 80 2.43 1.72 11.63
CA ALA A 80 2.80 1.33 13.00
C ALA A 80 3.57 0.01 13.00
N ASN A 81 4.88 0.05 13.25
CA ASN A 81 5.63 -1.15 13.54
C ASN A 81 5.24 -1.70 14.92
N LYS A 82 4.65 -2.90 14.97
CA LYS A 82 4.64 -3.68 16.21
C LYS A 82 6.04 -4.22 16.43
N ARG A 83 6.88 -3.51 17.19
CA ARG A 83 8.07 -4.13 17.79
C ARG A 83 7.59 -5.27 18.67
N GLN A 84 8.17 -6.44 18.52
CA GLN A 84 7.97 -7.61 19.39
C GLN A 84 7.99 -7.19 20.85
N ALA A 85 6.89 -7.40 21.55
CA ALA A 85 6.86 -7.43 22.99
C ALA A 85 7.47 -8.77 23.39
N SER A 86 8.61 -8.72 24.10
CA SER A 86 9.17 -9.83 24.84
C SER A 86 8.20 -10.30 25.92
N GLU A 87 7.93 -11.57 25.92
CA GLU A 87 7.42 -12.56 26.88
C GLU A 87 6.58 -12.20 28.14
N PRO A 88 5.85 -13.20 28.68
CA PRO A 88 4.54 -12.97 29.29
C PRO A 88 4.62 -12.87 30.81
N ALA A 89 3.77 -12.06 31.40
CA ALA A 89 3.39 -12.14 32.80
C ALA A 89 1.92 -12.53 32.94
N THR A 90 1.73 -13.61 33.62
CA THR A 90 0.57 -14.31 34.17
C THR A 90 -0.70 -13.49 34.46
N THR A 91 -1.82 -14.14 34.16
CA THR A 91 -3.23 -13.88 34.50
C THR A 91 -3.48 -13.57 35.99
N PRO A 92 -4.60 -12.88 36.39
CA PRO A 92 -5.91 -13.52 36.43
C PRO A 92 -7.17 -12.67 36.07
N ALA A 93 -8.08 -13.40 35.52
CA ALA A 93 -9.57 -13.38 35.57
C ALA A 93 -10.41 -12.13 35.92
N GLY A 94 -11.43 -11.92 35.08
CA GLY A 94 -12.77 -11.52 35.49
C GLY A 94 -13.26 -10.16 34.99
N GLY A 95 -14.16 -10.15 33.99
CA GLY A 95 -14.88 -8.95 33.61
C GLY A 95 -15.76 -9.16 32.36
N LYS A 96 -17.06 -9.33 32.56
CA LYS A 96 -18.08 -9.44 31.52
C LYS A 96 -18.07 -8.26 30.58
N THR A 97 -18.00 -8.49 29.28
CA THR A 97 -18.15 -7.48 28.25
C THR A 97 -19.36 -7.73 27.40
N THR A 98 -20.17 -6.72 27.26
CA THR A 98 -21.30 -6.62 26.34
C THR A 98 -20.80 -6.60 24.89
N THR A 99 -21.40 -7.45 24.07
CA THR A 99 -21.07 -7.66 22.67
C THR A 99 -21.70 -6.57 21.80
N ASP A 100 -20.89 -5.75 21.21
CA ASP A 100 -21.30 -4.96 20.05
C ASP A 100 -20.90 -5.74 18.77
N LYS A 101 -21.89 -6.25 18.06
CA LYS A 101 -21.73 -7.08 16.87
C LYS A 101 -21.67 -6.20 15.64
N THR A 102 -20.48 -5.75 15.26
CA THR A 102 -20.23 -5.35 13.86
C THR A 102 -20.02 -6.63 13.05
N PRO A 103 -20.71 -6.87 11.93
CA PRO A 103 -20.54 -8.11 11.17
C PRO A 103 -19.15 -8.15 10.55
N THR A 104 -18.28 -8.95 11.12
CA THR A 104 -17.08 -9.43 10.44
C THR A 104 -17.56 -10.32 9.28
N PRO A 105 -17.11 -10.13 8.03
CA PRO A 105 -17.45 -11.06 6.96
C PRO A 105 -17.02 -12.46 7.38
N ALA A 106 -17.97 -13.39 7.37
CA ALA A 106 -17.68 -14.79 7.63
C ALA A 106 -16.61 -15.25 6.64
N VAL A 107 -15.40 -15.50 7.12
CA VAL A 107 -14.34 -16.12 6.33
C VAL A 107 -14.88 -17.52 5.99
N SER A 108 -15.40 -17.66 4.78
CA SER A 108 -15.69 -18.98 4.21
C SER A 108 -14.39 -19.77 4.30
N LYS A 109 -14.43 -20.96 4.89
CA LYS A 109 -13.29 -21.90 4.95
C LYS A 109 -13.02 -22.49 3.56
N THR A 110 -12.85 -21.65 2.58
CA THR A 110 -12.37 -22.08 1.27
C THR A 110 -10.89 -22.35 1.43
N ALA A 111 -10.48 -23.60 1.34
CA ALA A 111 -9.08 -23.97 1.35
C ALA A 111 -8.40 -23.32 0.13
N TYR A 112 -7.65 -22.25 0.35
CA TYR A 112 -6.90 -21.62 -0.73
C TYR A 112 -5.86 -22.59 -1.29
N ARG A 113 -5.75 -22.64 -2.61
CA ARG A 113 -4.78 -23.50 -3.29
C ARG A 113 -3.40 -22.84 -3.25
N THR A 114 -2.67 -23.05 -2.15
CA THR A 114 -1.40 -22.36 -1.82
C THR A 114 -0.15 -23.16 -2.13
N SER A 115 -0.28 -24.29 -2.86
CA SER A 115 0.84 -25.16 -3.25
C SER A 115 0.57 -25.84 -4.59
N GLY A 116 1.57 -26.56 -5.13
CA GLY A 116 1.44 -27.32 -6.38
C GLY A 116 1.72 -26.51 -7.66
N GLY A 117 2.53 -25.45 -7.54
CA GLY A 117 2.97 -24.63 -8.68
C GLY A 117 1.90 -23.68 -9.21
N LEU A 118 2.20 -22.98 -10.30
CA LEU A 118 1.37 -21.92 -10.88
C LEU A 118 0.24 -22.41 -11.78
N LYS A 119 0.33 -23.65 -12.28
CA LYS A 119 -0.65 -24.17 -13.24
C LYS A 119 -2.07 -24.09 -12.64
N ASP A 120 -2.99 -23.48 -13.38
CA ASP A 120 -4.38 -23.26 -13.03
C ASP A 120 -4.65 -22.45 -11.76
N LYS A 121 -3.62 -21.82 -11.15
CA LYS A 121 -3.84 -20.86 -10.05
C LYS A 121 -4.51 -19.61 -10.56
N ARG A 122 -5.52 -19.15 -9.84
CA ARG A 122 -6.21 -17.90 -10.11
C ARG A 122 -5.54 -16.80 -9.31
N ILE A 123 -4.94 -15.84 -10.00
CA ILE A 123 -4.18 -14.75 -9.40
C ILE A 123 -4.79 -13.43 -9.86
N THR A 124 -5.19 -12.59 -8.91
CA THR A 124 -5.57 -11.22 -9.24
C THR A 124 -4.39 -10.30 -8.99
N LEU A 125 -4.03 -9.54 -10.02
CA LEU A 125 -3.04 -8.48 -9.97
C LEU A 125 -3.73 -7.13 -9.97
N ASP A 126 -3.38 -6.30 -9.00
CA ASP A 126 -3.88 -4.95 -8.87
C ASP A 126 -2.78 -3.96 -9.27
N ALA A 127 -3.01 -3.22 -10.35
CA ALA A 127 -2.17 -2.08 -10.72
C ALA A 127 -2.65 -0.86 -9.94
N GLY A 128 -1.92 -0.49 -8.90
CA GLY A 128 -2.27 0.62 -8.00
C GLY A 128 -2.57 1.90 -8.77
N HIS A 129 -3.50 2.71 -8.22
CA HIS A 129 -3.97 3.96 -8.82
C HIS A 129 -4.64 3.77 -10.20
N GLY A 130 -4.79 4.83 -10.98
CA GLY A 130 -5.40 4.78 -12.32
C GLY A 130 -6.46 5.86 -12.52
N GLY A 131 -6.78 6.15 -13.77
CA GLY A 131 -7.81 7.13 -14.10
C GLY A 131 -7.56 8.49 -13.46
N SER A 132 -8.46 8.89 -12.60
CA SER A 132 -8.41 10.17 -11.88
C SER A 132 -7.35 10.23 -10.77
N ASP A 133 -6.82 9.09 -10.32
CA ASP A 133 -5.79 9.01 -9.28
C ASP A 133 -4.41 8.73 -9.91
N PRO A 134 -3.52 9.73 -10.00
CA PRO A 134 -2.18 9.55 -10.55
C PRO A 134 -1.24 8.76 -9.61
N GLY A 135 -1.60 8.55 -8.34
CA GLY A 135 -0.68 8.12 -7.30
C GLY A 135 0.37 9.17 -7.00
N ALA A 136 1.51 8.75 -6.51
CA ALA A 136 2.66 9.62 -6.30
C ALA A 136 3.26 10.07 -7.64
N VAL A 137 3.83 11.29 -7.64
CA VAL A 137 4.45 11.89 -8.84
C VAL A 137 5.90 12.21 -8.54
N GLY A 138 6.80 11.66 -9.35
CA GLY A 138 8.23 11.91 -9.28
C GLY A 138 8.62 13.31 -9.73
N ALA A 139 9.86 13.69 -9.45
CA ALA A 139 10.38 15.04 -9.77
C ALA A 139 10.40 15.35 -11.27
N LYS A 140 10.46 14.30 -12.12
CA LYS A 140 10.42 14.42 -13.59
C LYS A 140 9.01 14.26 -14.17
N GLY A 141 7.98 14.29 -13.33
CA GLY A 141 6.58 14.12 -13.74
C GLY A 141 6.15 12.66 -13.97
N THR A 142 6.98 11.70 -13.61
CA THR A 142 6.62 10.27 -13.67
C THR A 142 5.45 10.03 -12.72
N LYS A 143 4.35 9.46 -13.21
CA LYS A 143 3.17 9.13 -12.42
C LYS A 143 3.23 7.66 -12.00
N GLU A 144 2.92 7.38 -10.76
CA GLU A 144 2.89 6.02 -10.21
C GLU A 144 1.95 5.11 -11.03
N LYS A 145 0.74 5.59 -11.33
CA LYS A 145 -0.27 4.83 -12.08
C LYS A 145 0.22 4.28 -13.44
N ASP A 146 1.10 5.03 -14.11
CA ASP A 146 1.61 4.63 -15.43
C ASP A 146 2.63 3.51 -15.32
N ILE A 147 3.47 3.56 -14.29
CA ILE A 147 4.50 2.56 -14.04
C ILE A 147 3.91 1.28 -13.45
N THR A 148 2.99 1.41 -12.48
CA THR A 148 2.31 0.24 -11.91
C THR A 148 1.59 -0.55 -12.97
N LEU A 149 0.87 0.11 -13.90
CA LEU A 149 0.19 -0.57 -15.00
C LEU A 149 1.17 -1.34 -15.90
N LYS A 150 2.26 -0.68 -16.34
CA LYS A 150 3.28 -1.30 -17.20
C LYS A 150 3.92 -2.54 -16.57
N ILE A 151 4.28 -2.43 -15.28
CA ILE A 151 4.92 -3.57 -14.58
C ILE A 151 3.91 -4.68 -14.35
N THR A 152 2.66 -4.35 -13.94
CA THR A 152 1.61 -5.35 -13.70
C THR A 152 1.28 -6.14 -14.97
N GLN A 153 1.21 -5.50 -16.14
CA GLN A 153 1.01 -6.17 -17.43
C GLN A 153 2.15 -7.15 -17.75
N LYS A 154 3.40 -6.77 -17.46
CA LYS A 154 4.54 -7.68 -17.65
C LYS A 154 4.50 -8.87 -16.68
N VAL A 155 4.08 -8.65 -15.43
CA VAL A 155 3.89 -9.75 -14.44
C VAL A 155 2.77 -10.68 -14.91
N GLU A 156 1.64 -10.13 -15.37
CA GLU A 156 0.53 -10.91 -15.94
C GLU A 156 1.00 -11.83 -17.07
N GLU A 157 1.73 -11.28 -18.04
CA GLU A 157 2.24 -12.05 -19.18
C GLU A 157 3.14 -13.21 -18.72
N LEU A 158 4.05 -12.97 -17.79
CA LEU A 158 4.95 -13.98 -17.25
C LEU A 158 4.22 -15.11 -16.50
N LEU A 159 3.23 -14.75 -15.67
CA LEU A 159 2.44 -15.72 -14.93
C LEU A 159 1.54 -16.56 -15.85
N LYS A 160 0.94 -15.94 -16.86
CA LYS A 160 0.15 -16.65 -17.88
C LYS A 160 1.01 -17.66 -18.67
N LYS A 161 2.24 -17.30 -19.06
CA LYS A 161 3.20 -18.21 -19.70
C LYS A 161 3.55 -19.43 -18.82
N LYS A 162 3.44 -19.29 -17.50
CA LYS A 162 3.65 -20.37 -16.51
C LYS A 162 2.36 -21.13 -16.16
N GLY A 163 1.26 -20.87 -16.87
CA GLY A 163 -0.01 -21.60 -16.73
C GLY A 163 -0.97 -21.05 -15.68
N ALA A 164 -0.72 -19.88 -15.10
CA ALA A 164 -1.65 -19.23 -14.20
C ALA A 164 -2.82 -18.59 -14.96
N LYS A 165 -3.99 -18.52 -14.31
CA LYS A 165 -5.16 -17.75 -14.74
C LYS A 165 -5.11 -16.39 -14.05
N VAL A 166 -4.77 -15.34 -14.80
CA VAL A 166 -4.54 -14.03 -14.24
C VAL A 166 -5.68 -13.07 -14.61
N THR A 167 -6.22 -12.39 -13.59
CA THR A 167 -7.16 -11.27 -13.72
C THR A 167 -6.46 -9.99 -13.26
N MET A 168 -6.62 -8.90 -14.00
CA MET A 168 -6.13 -7.58 -13.58
C MET A 168 -7.30 -6.71 -13.11
N THR A 169 -7.10 -5.87 -12.08
CA THR A 169 -8.10 -4.90 -11.62
C THR A 169 -8.37 -3.82 -12.68
N ARG A 170 -7.34 -3.45 -13.43
CA ARG A 170 -7.41 -2.59 -14.61
C ARG A 170 -6.35 -2.97 -15.64
N VAL A 171 -6.67 -2.84 -16.90
CA VAL A 171 -5.77 -3.13 -18.04
C VAL A 171 -5.40 -1.88 -18.84
N LYS A 172 -5.92 -0.73 -18.45
CA LYS A 172 -5.68 0.58 -19.04
C LYS A 172 -5.72 1.66 -17.95
N ASP A 173 -5.49 2.92 -18.33
CA ASP A 173 -5.55 4.06 -17.40
C ASP A 173 -7.00 4.47 -17.12
N VAL A 174 -7.63 3.80 -16.15
CA VAL A 174 -9.01 4.04 -15.71
C VAL A 174 -9.13 3.88 -14.21
N ASP A 175 -10.14 4.52 -13.61
CA ASP A 175 -10.64 4.20 -12.28
C ASP A 175 -11.30 2.81 -12.32
N VAL A 176 -11.11 1.97 -11.30
CA VAL A 176 -11.68 0.60 -11.27
C VAL A 176 -13.17 0.63 -10.96
N TYR A 177 -13.58 1.48 -10.00
CA TYR A 177 -15.00 1.72 -9.72
C TYR A 177 -15.64 2.63 -10.77
N GLY A 178 -14.96 3.72 -11.08
CA GLY A 178 -15.42 4.72 -12.03
C GLY A 178 -15.17 6.15 -11.57
N VAL A 179 -15.46 7.07 -12.45
CA VAL A 179 -15.25 8.52 -12.23
C VAL A 179 -16.08 9.00 -11.03
N ASN A 180 -15.50 9.83 -10.17
CA ASN A 180 -16.11 10.36 -8.94
C ASN A 180 -16.33 9.35 -7.81
N ALA A 181 -15.70 8.18 -7.84
CA ALA A 181 -15.68 7.26 -6.71
C ALA A 181 -15.04 7.89 -5.47
N THR A 182 -15.52 7.52 -4.29
CA THR A 182 -14.76 7.74 -3.06
C THR A 182 -13.58 6.78 -3.00
N ASP A 183 -12.55 7.11 -2.23
CA ASP A 183 -11.39 6.21 -2.05
C ASP A 183 -11.83 4.81 -1.57
N ALA A 184 -12.84 4.75 -0.68
CA ALA A 184 -13.37 3.48 -0.20
C ALA A 184 -14.07 2.66 -1.31
N GLN A 185 -14.81 3.31 -2.21
CA GLN A 185 -15.45 2.65 -3.35
C GLN A 185 -14.42 2.13 -4.34
N GLU A 186 -13.41 2.95 -4.66
CA GLU A 186 -12.35 2.58 -5.57
C GLU A 186 -11.51 1.40 -5.03
N LEU A 187 -11.16 1.42 -3.75
CA LEU A 187 -10.42 0.34 -3.09
C LEU A 187 -11.26 -0.93 -2.96
N GLN A 188 -12.57 -0.80 -2.68
CA GLN A 188 -13.46 -1.96 -2.61
C GLN A 188 -13.63 -2.60 -3.99
N ALA A 189 -13.77 -1.82 -5.06
CA ALA A 189 -13.88 -2.35 -6.41
C ALA A 189 -12.69 -3.23 -6.80
N ARG A 190 -11.47 -2.88 -6.36
CA ARG A 190 -10.26 -3.71 -6.56
C ARG A 190 -10.37 -5.05 -5.83
N VAL A 191 -10.87 -5.03 -4.59
CA VAL A 191 -11.15 -6.25 -3.81
C VAL A 191 -12.23 -7.08 -4.52
N ASP A 192 -13.31 -6.46 -4.98
CA ASP A 192 -14.42 -7.15 -5.65
C ASP A 192 -13.97 -7.86 -6.94
N VAL A 193 -13.03 -7.28 -7.69
CA VAL A 193 -12.43 -7.98 -8.85
C VAL A 193 -11.74 -9.28 -8.41
N ALA A 194 -11.00 -9.27 -7.30
CA ALA A 194 -10.33 -10.46 -6.78
C ALA A 194 -11.33 -11.50 -6.26
N GLU A 195 -12.35 -11.07 -5.52
CA GLU A 195 -13.41 -11.95 -5.01
C GLU A 195 -14.21 -12.59 -6.16
N ASN A 196 -14.65 -11.78 -7.13
CA ASN A 196 -15.44 -12.25 -8.29
C ASN A 196 -14.65 -13.19 -9.20
N SER A 197 -13.33 -13.05 -9.27
CA SER A 197 -12.46 -13.98 -10.00
C SER A 197 -12.19 -15.27 -9.20
N ALA A 198 -12.67 -15.38 -7.97
CA ALA A 198 -12.36 -16.43 -7.01
C ALA A 198 -10.84 -16.67 -6.92
N ALA A 199 -10.07 -15.61 -6.72
CA ALA A 199 -8.62 -15.65 -6.74
C ALA A 199 -8.05 -16.54 -5.61
N ASP A 200 -6.99 -17.27 -5.91
CA ASP A 200 -6.19 -17.99 -4.91
C ASP A 200 -5.17 -17.05 -4.24
N LEU A 201 -4.88 -15.92 -4.89
CA LEU A 201 -3.91 -14.91 -4.45
C LEU A 201 -4.25 -13.54 -5.02
N PHE A 202 -4.11 -12.49 -4.20
CA PHE A 202 -4.24 -11.09 -4.61
C PHE A 202 -2.94 -10.32 -4.36
N ILE A 203 -2.38 -9.70 -5.39
CA ILE A 203 -1.15 -8.89 -5.30
C ILE A 203 -1.41 -7.49 -5.83
N SER A 204 -1.23 -6.50 -4.98
CA SER A 204 -1.31 -5.07 -5.33
C SER A 204 0.09 -4.50 -5.54
N LEU A 205 0.32 -3.83 -6.68
CA LEU A 205 1.61 -3.29 -7.07
C LEU A 205 1.57 -1.77 -7.03
N HIS A 206 2.47 -1.19 -6.24
CA HIS A 206 2.59 0.23 -5.94
C HIS A 206 4.04 0.72 -6.06
N ILE A 207 4.23 2.04 -6.01
CA ILE A 207 5.53 2.69 -5.95
C ILE A 207 5.53 3.68 -4.79
N ASN A 208 6.44 3.50 -3.88
CA ASN A 208 6.55 4.29 -2.67
C ASN A 208 6.94 5.74 -2.94
N ALA A 209 6.64 6.60 -1.98
CA ALA A 209 7.08 7.99 -1.98
C ALA A 209 7.52 8.41 -0.58
N SER A 210 8.50 9.32 -0.51
CA SER A 210 8.98 9.88 0.76
C SER A 210 9.24 11.37 0.61
N VAL A 211 8.99 12.14 1.68
CA VAL A 211 9.42 13.54 1.77
C VAL A 211 10.96 13.64 1.77
N ASN A 212 11.65 12.65 2.33
CA ASN A 212 13.10 12.51 2.22
C ASN A 212 13.45 11.81 0.90
N LYS A 213 13.91 12.56 -0.07
CA LYS A 213 14.24 12.09 -1.42
C LYS A 213 15.44 11.12 -1.49
N ASN A 214 16.17 10.95 -0.39
CA ASN A 214 17.27 9.99 -0.30
C ASN A 214 16.80 8.59 0.13
N VAL A 215 15.56 8.46 0.60
CA VAL A 215 14.98 7.15 0.92
C VAL A 215 14.70 6.40 -0.37
N GLY A 216 15.07 5.13 -0.40
CA GLY A 216 14.87 4.23 -1.54
C GLY A 216 14.71 2.79 -1.10
N GLY A 217 14.52 1.89 -2.07
CA GLY A 217 14.46 0.46 -1.85
C GLY A 217 13.08 -0.17 -2.03
N PHE A 218 13.02 -1.47 -1.73
CA PHE A 218 11.82 -2.30 -1.85
C PHE A 218 11.21 -2.58 -0.49
N SER A 219 9.88 -2.63 -0.43
CA SER A 219 9.17 -3.14 0.75
C SER A 219 7.90 -3.88 0.34
N SER A 220 7.54 -4.92 1.10
CA SER A 220 6.32 -5.67 0.88
C SER A 220 5.44 -5.63 2.13
N TYR A 221 4.16 -5.42 1.95
CA TYR A 221 3.20 -5.24 3.04
C TYR A 221 2.14 -6.33 3.01
N TYR A 222 1.70 -6.74 4.20
CA TYR A 222 0.62 -7.68 4.37
C TYR A 222 -0.28 -7.29 5.56
N TYR A 223 -1.53 -7.71 5.51
CA TYR A 223 -2.41 -7.71 6.67
C TYR A 223 -2.50 -9.15 7.21
N PRO A 224 -2.29 -9.39 8.52
CA PRO A 224 -2.15 -10.74 9.07
C PRO A 224 -3.49 -11.46 9.22
N LYS A 225 -4.14 -11.82 8.10
CA LYS A 225 -5.35 -12.64 8.08
C LYS A 225 -5.02 -14.12 8.28
N THR A 226 -3.95 -14.56 7.60
CA THR A 226 -3.46 -15.94 7.63
C THR A 226 -1.92 -15.95 7.61
N SER A 227 -1.31 -17.11 7.89
CA SER A 227 0.16 -17.30 7.73
C SER A 227 0.63 -17.15 6.26
N HIS A 228 -0.28 -17.29 5.31
CA HIS A 228 0.03 -17.19 3.89
C HIS A 228 0.32 -15.74 3.45
N ASP A 229 -0.29 -14.74 4.10
CA ASP A 229 -0.10 -13.32 3.78
C ASP A 229 1.37 -12.90 3.97
N ALA A 230 1.96 -13.25 5.11
CA ALA A 230 3.38 -12.97 5.35
C ALA A 230 4.30 -13.77 4.42
N ARG A 231 3.93 -15.04 4.12
CA ARG A 231 4.73 -15.93 3.27
C ARG A 231 4.84 -15.42 1.84
N VAL A 232 3.75 -14.94 1.25
CA VAL A 232 3.78 -14.39 -0.12
C VAL A 232 4.55 -13.08 -0.15
N ALA A 233 4.36 -12.18 0.82
CA ALA A 233 5.14 -10.96 0.92
C ALA A 233 6.64 -11.24 0.99
N ALA A 234 7.06 -12.21 1.83
CA ALA A 234 8.46 -12.60 1.97
C ALA A 234 9.05 -13.22 0.69
N ALA A 235 8.29 -14.08 0.00
CA ALA A 235 8.75 -14.70 -1.23
C ALA A 235 9.02 -13.66 -2.34
N ILE A 236 8.12 -12.69 -2.51
CA ILE A 236 8.28 -11.61 -3.49
C ILE A 236 9.43 -10.69 -3.07
N GLN A 237 9.47 -10.25 -1.80
CA GLN A 237 10.53 -9.37 -1.28
C GLN A 237 11.91 -9.95 -1.53
N LYS A 238 12.13 -11.22 -1.20
CA LYS A 238 13.40 -11.93 -1.42
C LYS A 238 13.84 -11.90 -2.88
N ARG A 239 12.93 -12.08 -3.83
CA ARG A 239 13.27 -12.05 -5.26
C ARG A 239 13.61 -10.65 -5.75
N MET A 240 12.92 -9.64 -5.25
CA MET A 240 13.22 -8.25 -5.61
C MET A 240 14.59 -7.82 -5.07
N THR A 241 14.87 -8.05 -3.79
CA THR A 241 16.09 -7.54 -3.14
C THR A 241 17.36 -8.19 -3.67
N ASN A 242 17.33 -9.46 -4.07
CA ASN A 242 18.51 -10.18 -4.57
C ASN A 242 19.03 -9.72 -5.95
N ASN A 243 18.33 -8.83 -6.65
CA ASN A 243 18.60 -8.62 -8.08
C ASN A 243 18.99 -7.19 -8.48
N PHE A 244 18.86 -6.19 -7.61
CA PHE A 244 18.89 -4.79 -8.06
C PHE A 244 19.89 -3.89 -7.34
N GLY A 245 20.45 -4.32 -6.21
CA GLY A 245 21.32 -3.48 -5.40
C GLY A 245 20.62 -2.25 -4.78
N LEU A 246 19.29 -2.30 -4.69
CA LEU A 246 18.48 -1.34 -3.94
C LEU A 246 18.27 -1.85 -2.51
N ASP A 247 17.98 -0.93 -1.59
CA ASP A 247 17.80 -1.26 -0.17
C ASP A 247 16.66 -2.24 0.05
N ASP A 248 16.88 -3.22 0.92
CA ASP A 248 15.84 -4.11 1.43
C ASP A 248 15.19 -3.49 2.68
N LEU A 249 13.97 -2.96 2.52
CA LEU A 249 13.19 -2.42 3.63
C LEU A 249 12.33 -3.49 4.30
N GLY A 250 12.41 -4.74 3.84
CA GLY A 250 11.77 -5.91 4.43
C GLY A 250 10.27 -6.02 4.21
N ILE A 251 9.70 -7.03 4.88
CA ILE A 251 8.25 -7.21 4.93
C ILE A 251 7.68 -6.55 6.18
N ARG A 252 6.47 -5.99 6.08
CA ARG A 252 5.83 -5.24 7.17
C ARG A 252 4.34 -5.51 7.25
N GLN A 253 3.82 -5.51 8.47
CA GLN A 253 2.36 -5.49 8.67
C GLN A 253 1.83 -4.08 8.44
N ALA A 254 0.75 -3.98 7.65
CA ALA A 254 0.06 -2.72 7.43
C ALA A 254 -1.45 -2.94 7.29
N ASN A 255 -2.24 -1.89 7.59
CA ASN A 255 -3.70 -1.93 7.54
C ASN A 255 -4.20 -1.38 6.18
N PHE A 256 -3.57 -1.81 5.07
CA PHE A 256 -4.05 -1.42 3.75
C PHE A 256 -5.42 -2.03 3.48
N TYR A 257 -6.31 -1.21 2.95
CA TYR A 257 -7.71 -1.58 2.71
C TYR A 257 -7.82 -2.86 1.89
N VAL A 258 -7.14 -2.93 0.76
CA VAL A 258 -7.21 -4.08 -0.15
C VAL A 258 -6.69 -5.37 0.50
N ASN A 259 -5.61 -5.30 1.28
CA ASN A 259 -5.09 -6.48 1.98
C ASN A 259 -5.99 -6.93 3.13
N LYS A 260 -6.61 -5.98 3.84
CA LYS A 260 -7.50 -6.28 4.96
C LYS A 260 -8.84 -6.85 4.51
N ARG A 261 -9.38 -6.36 3.39
CA ARG A 261 -10.73 -6.68 2.92
C ARG A 261 -10.77 -7.87 1.98
N SER A 262 -9.69 -8.21 1.30
CA SER A 262 -9.62 -9.43 0.48
C SER A 262 -9.73 -10.68 1.36
N SER A 263 -10.51 -11.67 0.92
CA SER A 263 -10.66 -12.94 1.65
C SER A 263 -9.47 -13.88 1.46
N MET A 264 -8.84 -13.85 0.27
CA MET A 264 -7.69 -14.67 -0.09
C MET A 264 -6.37 -14.11 0.49
N PRO A 265 -5.28 -14.92 0.53
CA PRO A 265 -3.94 -14.42 0.81
C PRO A 265 -3.57 -13.25 -0.08
N SER A 266 -2.94 -12.22 0.49
CA SER A 266 -2.67 -10.99 -0.24
C SER A 266 -1.41 -10.26 0.25
N ALA A 267 -0.76 -9.53 -0.67
CA ALA A 267 0.33 -8.62 -0.36
C ALA A 267 0.24 -7.35 -1.21
N LEU A 268 0.77 -6.24 -0.68
CA LEU A 268 1.00 -5.02 -1.41
C LEU A 268 2.50 -4.80 -1.52
N ILE A 269 2.97 -4.55 -2.72
CA ILE A 269 4.39 -4.47 -3.06
C ILE A 269 4.73 -3.05 -3.45
N GLU A 270 5.65 -2.43 -2.73
CA GLU A 270 6.24 -1.13 -3.03
C GLU A 270 7.54 -1.34 -3.79
N MET A 271 7.50 -1.06 -5.09
CA MET A 271 8.50 -1.48 -6.08
C MET A 271 9.69 -0.54 -6.24
N ALA A 272 9.81 0.49 -5.48
CA ALA A 272 10.85 1.52 -5.42
C ALA A 272 10.28 2.81 -4.83
N PHE A 273 11.06 3.89 -4.76
CA PHE A 273 10.60 5.23 -4.37
C PHE A 273 10.60 6.18 -5.57
N ILE A 274 9.42 6.62 -6.01
CA ILE A 274 9.30 7.54 -7.14
C ILE A 274 9.88 8.93 -6.86
N THR A 275 9.99 9.30 -5.58
CA THR A 275 10.59 10.56 -5.12
C THR A 275 12.13 10.53 -5.06
N ASN A 276 12.74 9.34 -5.15
CA ASN A 276 14.18 9.18 -5.26
C ASN A 276 14.60 9.30 -6.71
N ALA A 277 15.43 10.30 -7.05
CA ALA A 277 15.80 10.61 -8.43
C ALA A 277 16.50 9.46 -9.18
N LYS A 278 17.28 8.61 -8.47
CA LYS A 278 17.93 7.44 -9.06
C LYS A 278 16.89 6.36 -9.36
N GLU A 279 15.96 6.13 -8.43
CA GLU A 279 14.93 5.11 -8.58
C GLU A 279 13.84 5.54 -9.58
N GLU A 280 13.48 6.84 -9.64
CA GLU A 280 12.60 7.37 -10.69
C GLU A 280 13.18 7.11 -12.09
N LYS A 281 14.51 7.28 -12.27
CA LYS A 281 15.18 6.95 -13.53
C LYS A 281 15.10 5.45 -13.85
N LEU A 282 15.29 4.59 -12.84
CA LEU A 282 15.15 3.14 -13.00
C LEU A 282 13.72 2.75 -13.37
N LEU A 283 12.72 3.29 -12.67
CA LEU A 283 11.30 3.03 -12.91
C LEU A 283 10.87 3.37 -14.35
N ASN A 284 11.50 4.37 -14.98
CA ASN A 284 11.27 4.72 -16.39
C ASN A 284 12.06 3.84 -17.39
N SER A 285 12.92 2.95 -16.91
CA SER A 285 13.70 2.05 -17.78
C SER A 285 12.93 0.75 -18.06
N ASN A 286 12.75 0.43 -19.34
CA ASN A 286 12.10 -0.83 -19.73
C ASN A 286 12.88 -2.06 -19.23
N TRP A 287 14.21 -1.98 -19.19
CA TRP A 287 15.05 -3.03 -18.61
C TRP A 287 14.70 -3.28 -17.14
N PHE A 288 14.63 -2.22 -16.31
CA PHE A 288 14.30 -2.33 -14.89
C PHE A 288 12.89 -2.87 -14.68
N GLN A 289 11.89 -2.34 -15.41
CA GLN A 289 10.50 -2.80 -15.35
C GLN A 289 10.39 -4.29 -15.68
N SER A 290 11.07 -4.75 -16.73
CA SER A 290 11.03 -6.16 -17.15
C SER A 290 11.73 -7.08 -16.16
N LYS A 291 12.88 -6.67 -15.63
CA LYS A 291 13.61 -7.42 -14.61
C LYS A 291 12.83 -7.50 -13.28
N LEU A 292 12.19 -6.40 -12.91
CA LEU A 292 11.37 -6.33 -11.70
C LEU A 292 10.10 -7.18 -11.83
N ALA A 293 9.42 -7.11 -12.97
CA ALA A 293 8.28 -7.97 -13.25
C ALA A 293 8.64 -9.46 -13.17
N LYS A 294 9.82 -9.83 -13.69
CA LYS A 294 10.32 -11.20 -13.56
C LYS A 294 10.56 -11.60 -12.11
N ALA A 295 11.18 -10.74 -11.32
CA ALA A 295 11.43 -11.00 -9.90
C ALA A 295 10.11 -11.18 -9.12
N ILE A 296 9.09 -10.36 -9.38
CA ILE A 296 7.76 -10.47 -8.78
C ILE A 296 7.09 -11.79 -9.20
N ALA A 297 7.10 -12.12 -10.50
CA ALA A 297 6.51 -13.37 -11.00
C ALA A 297 7.21 -14.62 -10.43
N ASP A 298 8.54 -14.60 -10.31
CA ASP A 298 9.30 -15.68 -9.69
C ASP A 298 9.01 -15.80 -8.17
N GLY A 299 8.82 -14.67 -7.48
CA GLY A 299 8.41 -14.65 -6.06
C GLY A 299 7.01 -15.23 -5.85
N ILE A 300 6.07 -14.92 -6.74
CA ILE A 300 4.73 -15.52 -6.73
C ILE A 300 4.83 -17.04 -7.01
N GLU A 301 5.65 -17.46 -7.95
CA GLU A 301 5.89 -18.88 -8.21
C GLU A 301 6.46 -19.61 -6.99
N ASP A 302 7.46 -19.01 -6.32
CA ASP A 302 8.06 -19.59 -5.12
C ASP A 302 7.06 -19.74 -3.98
N TYR A 303 6.09 -18.82 -3.87
CA TYR A 303 5.00 -18.93 -2.90
C TYR A 303 4.15 -20.19 -3.12
N PHE A 304 3.94 -20.63 -4.36
CA PHE A 304 3.13 -21.80 -4.70
C PHE A 304 3.92 -23.13 -4.72
N LYS A 305 5.23 -23.10 -4.56
CA LYS A 305 6.07 -24.31 -4.35
C LYS A 305 5.96 -24.81 -2.94
#